data_77cc8d4fa5ea0c483619ef616ad55b9e
#
_entry.id   77cc8d4fa5ea0c483619ef616ad55b9e
#
_cell.length_a   1.000
_cell.length_b   1.000
_cell.length_c   1.000
_cell.angle_alpha   90.00
_cell.angle_beta   90.00
_cell.angle_gamma   90.00
#
_symmetry.space_group_name_H-M   'P 1'
#
loop_
_entity.id
_entity.type
_entity.pdbx_description
1 polymer ?
#
loop_
_entity_poly.entity_id
_entity_poly.type
_entity_poly.pdbx_seq_one_letter_code
_entity_poly.pdbx_strand_id
1 'polypeptide(L)'
;MTYKTERTIVVGDITISVRTSDRTTMDLDVTTIGQVIVRGPHHTTDAQASDLARRRRRWIYQQLTCIADTRPNNPIKVLETGEEFPVLGQPHRLRVVPDTQQIEPALHHLDPGTRCCISMRHSTAEKLHKARQGLINFYAATGQEWLKIIDLQIAARSRNTGIPVSFSTRLRTTRARHHPTRGLTLHWATIQLDELLLHELIHRTLNLHTIADSHQLDHALRSLWLGDLTTAE
;
A
#
# COMPACT_ATOMS: atom_id res chain seq x y z
N MET A 1 28.51 6.06 -5.40
CA MET A 1 29.58 5.56 -4.51
C MET A 1 29.65 4.06 -4.68
N THR A 2 30.80 3.53 -5.08
CA THR A 2 31.01 2.09 -5.27
C THR A 2 31.56 1.52 -3.96
N TYR A 3 30.86 0.55 -3.35
CA TYR A 3 31.37 -0.16 -2.18
C TYR A 3 32.38 -1.22 -2.65
N LYS A 4 33.55 -1.27 -2.03
CA LYS A 4 34.60 -2.25 -2.38
C LYS A 4 34.41 -3.61 -1.71
N THR A 5 33.80 -3.63 -0.53
CA THR A 5 33.58 -4.86 0.22
C THR A 5 32.26 -4.78 1.00
N GLU A 6 31.49 -5.84 0.94
CA GLU A 6 30.30 -6.03 1.77
C GLU A 6 30.41 -7.37 2.51
N ARG A 7 30.17 -7.36 3.81
CA ARG A 7 30.17 -8.55 4.65
C ARG A 7 29.11 -8.44 5.72
N THR A 8 28.69 -9.56 6.27
CA THR A 8 27.64 -9.63 7.29
C THR A 8 28.24 -10.08 8.62
N ILE A 9 27.84 -9.41 9.71
CA ILE A 9 28.17 -9.77 11.09
C ILE A 9 26.89 -9.90 11.90
N VAL A 10 26.93 -10.66 13.00
CA VAL A 10 25.79 -10.80 13.92
C VAL A 10 26.19 -10.23 15.29
N VAL A 11 25.39 -9.33 15.82
CA VAL A 11 25.61 -8.68 17.12
C VAL A 11 24.38 -8.90 18.00
N GLY A 12 24.44 -9.93 18.85
CA GLY A 12 23.28 -10.41 19.59
C GLY A 12 22.25 -11.02 18.61
N ASP A 13 21.07 -10.45 18.55
CA ASP A 13 19.95 -10.82 17.67
C ASP A 13 19.87 -9.96 16.39
N ILE A 14 20.81 -9.02 16.18
CA ILE A 14 20.82 -8.10 15.06
C ILE A 14 21.83 -8.56 14.00
N THR A 15 21.34 -8.76 12.78
CA THR A 15 22.19 -9.00 11.60
C THR A 15 22.55 -7.66 10.96
N ILE A 16 23.84 -7.41 10.72
CA ILE A 16 24.38 -6.13 10.26
C ILE A 16 25.20 -6.35 8.99
N SER A 17 24.87 -5.62 7.94
CA SER A 17 25.73 -5.49 6.74
C SER A 17 26.82 -4.45 6.98
N VAL A 18 28.07 -4.84 6.88
CA VAL A 18 29.21 -3.91 6.96
C VAL A 18 29.68 -3.60 5.53
N ARG A 19 29.59 -2.33 5.14
CA ARG A 19 29.99 -1.83 3.82
C ARG A 19 31.17 -0.89 3.97
N THR A 20 32.26 -1.16 3.26
CA THR A 20 33.45 -0.32 3.31
C THR A 20 33.65 0.46 2.02
N SER A 21 34.19 1.68 2.14
CA SER A 21 34.49 2.60 1.03
C SER A 21 35.63 3.55 1.42
N ASP A 22 35.98 4.48 0.53
CA ASP A 22 37.03 5.50 0.75
C ASP A 22 36.63 6.62 1.74
N ARG A 23 35.62 6.39 2.58
CA ARG A 23 35.18 7.35 3.62
C ARG A 23 36.12 7.31 4.83
N THR A 24 36.13 8.41 5.56
CA THR A 24 36.98 8.58 6.76
C THR A 24 36.25 8.28 8.07
N THR A 25 34.91 8.27 8.06
CA THR A 25 34.09 8.12 9.25
C THR A 25 33.22 6.86 9.15
N MET A 26 32.86 6.30 10.31
CA MET A 26 31.86 5.25 10.41
C MET A 26 30.48 5.85 10.71
N ASP A 27 29.47 5.34 10.03
CA ASP A 27 28.07 5.62 10.36
C ASP A 27 27.26 4.31 10.44
N LEU A 28 26.09 4.39 11.06
CA LEU A 28 25.12 3.32 11.16
C LEU A 28 23.79 3.83 10.65
N ASP A 29 23.18 3.06 9.77
CA ASP A 29 21.91 3.36 9.11
C ASP A 29 20.97 2.16 9.21
N VAL A 30 19.66 2.43 9.22
CA VAL A 30 18.61 1.40 9.12
C VAL A 30 17.77 1.74 7.91
N THR A 31 17.80 0.87 6.91
CA THR A 31 17.06 1.08 5.66
C THR A 31 15.56 0.96 5.86
N THR A 32 14.77 1.49 4.94
CA THR A 32 13.29 1.43 4.94
C THR A 32 12.74 -0.01 4.94
N ILE A 33 13.57 -1.00 4.58
CA ILE A 33 13.22 -2.43 4.65
C ILE A 33 13.68 -3.11 5.94
N GLY A 34 14.23 -2.34 6.90
CA GLY A 34 14.69 -2.86 8.20
C GLY A 34 16.10 -3.49 8.17
N GLN A 35 16.87 -3.31 7.10
CA GLN A 35 18.26 -3.77 7.07
C GLN A 35 19.15 -2.81 7.83
N VAL A 36 19.92 -3.30 8.79
CA VAL A 36 20.92 -2.53 9.55
C VAL A 36 22.24 -2.54 8.79
N ILE A 37 22.78 -1.36 8.48
CA ILE A 37 23.99 -1.19 7.69
C ILE A 37 24.99 -0.33 8.46
N VAL A 38 26.20 -0.83 8.66
CA VAL A 38 27.36 -0.04 9.09
C VAL A 38 28.19 0.29 7.85
N ARG A 39 28.40 1.58 7.62
CA ARG A 39 29.29 2.06 6.57
C ARG A 39 30.55 2.62 7.21
N GLY A 40 31.71 2.22 6.72
CA GLY A 40 32.99 2.67 7.28
C GLY A 40 34.14 2.70 6.30
N PRO A 41 35.33 3.17 6.75
CA PRO A 41 36.58 3.08 6.00
C PRO A 41 36.97 1.63 5.67
N HIS A 42 37.87 1.45 4.71
CA HIS A 42 38.35 0.11 4.31
C HIS A 42 38.92 -0.71 5.46
N HIS A 43 39.56 -0.08 6.43
CA HIS A 43 40.16 -0.73 7.60
C HIS A 43 39.17 -0.98 8.75
N THR A 44 37.86 -0.75 8.55
CA THR A 44 36.83 -1.00 9.58
C THR A 44 36.82 -2.48 9.94
N THR A 45 37.10 -2.79 11.19
CA THR A 45 37.05 -4.17 11.71
C THR A 45 35.64 -4.55 12.17
N ASP A 46 35.40 -5.87 12.28
CA ASP A 46 34.12 -6.38 12.81
C ASP A 46 33.90 -5.98 14.27
N ALA A 47 34.99 -5.89 15.04
CA ALA A 47 34.94 -5.43 16.43
C ALA A 47 34.46 -3.97 16.52
N GLN A 48 34.98 -3.09 15.67
CA GLN A 48 34.55 -1.67 15.60
C GLN A 48 33.10 -1.53 15.16
N ALA A 49 32.66 -2.29 14.15
CA ALA A 49 31.28 -2.30 13.68
C ALA A 49 30.32 -2.83 14.75
N SER A 50 30.72 -3.91 15.44
CA SER A 50 29.96 -4.49 16.56
C SER A 50 29.83 -3.53 17.73
N ASP A 51 30.89 -2.82 18.06
CA ASP A 51 30.91 -1.87 19.17
C ASP A 51 30.00 -0.65 18.86
N LEU A 52 30.05 -0.13 17.63
CA LEU A 52 29.14 0.91 17.18
C LEU A 52 27.68 0.47 17.28
N ALA A 53 27.36 -0.74 16.83
CA ALA A 53 26.01 -1.30 16.90
C ALA A 53 25.53 -1.50 18.34
N ARG A 54 26.39 -1.99 19.25
CA ARG A 54 26.07 -2.15 20.69
C ARG A 54 25.75 -0.80 21.33
N ARG A 55 26.57 0.23 21.07
CA ARG A 55 26.33 1.59 21.58
C ARG A 55 25.04 2.20 21.06
N ARG A 56 24.65 1.87 19.85
CA ARG A 56 23.43 2.38 19.19
C ARG A 56 22.24 1.40 19.25
N ARG A 57 22.34 0.31 20.03
CA ARG A 57 21.33 -0.76 20.07
C ARG A 57 19.93 -0.23 20.30
N ARG A 58 19.72 0.64 21.29
CA ARG A 58 18.41 1.23 21.58
C ARG A 58 17.84 1.99 20.39
N TRP A 59 18.66 2.77 19.70
CA TRP A 59 18.27 3.52 18.52
C TRP A 59 17.93 2.56 17.35
N ILE A 60 18.72 1.50 17.14
CA ILE A 60 18.43 0.47 16.11
C ILE A 60 17.04 -0.13 16.34
N TYR A 61 16.72 -0.56 17.56
CA TYR A 61 15.41 -1.13 17.88
C TYR A 61 14.29 -0.11 17.69
N GLN A 62 14.48 1.13 18.10
CA GLN A 62 13.50 2.20 17.85
C GLN A 62 13.23 2.39 16.36
N GLN A 63 14.28 2.38 15.52
CA GLN A 63 14.11 2.47 14.07
C GLN A 63 13.42 1.23 13.50
N LEU A 64 13.82 0.02 13.91
CA LEU A 64 13.20 -1.23 13.46
C LEU A 64 11.72 -1.31 13.88
N THR A 65 11.38 -0.91 15.09
CA THR A 65 10.00 -0.83 15.55
C THR A 65 9.22 0.21 14.72
N CYS A 66 9.76 1.40 14.54
CA CYS A 66 9.15 2.43 13.71
C CYS A 66 8.93 1.94 12.28
N ILE A 67 9.89 1.22 11.68
CA ILE A 67 9.77 0.62 10.35
C ILE A 67 8.73 -0.50 10.36
N ALA A 68 8.70 -1.36 11.37
CA ALA A 68 7.70 -2.41 11.50
C ALA A 68 6.29 -1.80 11.60
N ASP A 69 6.13 -0.76 12.41
CA ASP A 69 4.86 -0.04 12.60
C ASP A 69 4.44 0.74 11.34
N THR A 70 5.42 1.21 10.54
CA THR A 70 5.17 1.96 9.30
C THR A 70 5.19 1.11 8.04
N ARG A 71 5.71 -0.12 8.12
CA ARG A 71 5.80 -1.02 6.97
C ARG A 71 4.40 -1.34 6.45
N PRO A 72 4.15 -1.16 5.14
CA PRO A 72 2.90 -1.59 4.56
C PRO A 72 2.72 -3.10 4.77
N ASN A 73 1.67 -3.49 5.44
CA ASN A 73 1.27 -4.88 5.57
C ASN A 73 0.45 -5.27 4.34
N ASN A 74 1.05 -5.11 3.14
CA ASN A 74 0.38 -5.41 1.88
C ASN A 74 0.09 -6.90 1.82
N PRO A 75 -1.17 -7.33 1.90
CA PRO A 75 -1.50 -8.74 1.79
C PRO A 75 -1.19 -9.24 0.38
N ILE A 76 -0.60 -10.42 0.29
CA ILE A 76 -0.54 -11.18 -0.96
C ILE A 76 -1.85 -11.96 -1.04
N LYS A 77 -2.60 -11.82 -2.14
CA LYS A 77 -3.87 -12.48 -2.35
C LYS A 77 -3.69 -13.72 -3.21
N VAL A 78 -4.42 -14.78 -2.88
CA VAL A 78 -4.45 -16.00 -3.69
C VAL A 78 -5.50 -15.85 -4.78
N LEU A 79 -5.15 -16.18 -6.01
CA LEU A 79 -6.08 -16.06 -7.13
C LEU A 79 -6.95 -17.32 -7.26
N GLU A 80 -7.92 -17.45 -6.36
CA GLU A 80 -8.86 -18.56 -6.33
C GLU A 80 -10.29 -18.12 -6.02
N THR A 81 -11.26 -18.97 -6.34
CA THR A 81 -12.66 -18.70 -5.99
C THR A 81 -12.85 -18.71 -4.48
N GLY A 82 -13.40 -17.63 -3.94
CA GLY A 82 -13.62 -17.43 -2.52
C GLY A 82 -12.67 -16.43 -1.87
N GLU A 83 -11.53 -16.10 -2.50
CA GLU A 83 -10.61 -15.06 -2.00
C GLU A 83 -11.34 -13.72 -1.86
N GLU A 84 -11.10 -13.02 -0.78
CA GLU A 84 -11.82 -11.79 -0.43
C GLU A 84 -11.06 -10.54 -0.88
N PHE A 85 -11.76 -9.67 -1.58
CA PHE A 85 -11.30 -8.37 -2.05
C PHE A 85 -12.23 -7.28 -1.51
N PRO A 86 -11.82 -6.50 -0.51
CA PRO A 86 -12.70 -5.49 0.09
C PRO A 86 -12.98 -4.33 -0.89
N VAL A 87 -14.22 -3.83 -0.88
CA VAL A 87 -14.65 -2.62 -1.58
C VAL A 87 -15.49 -1.81 -0.61
N LEU A 88 -15.13 -0.55 -0.39
CA LEU A 88 -15.76 0.32 0.62
C LEU A 88 -15.91 -0.36 1.98
N GLY A 89 -14.86 -1.08 2.42
CA GLY A 89 -14.84 -1.84 3.65
C GLY A 89 -15.65 -3.14 3.64
N GLN A 90 -16.42 -3.43 2.61
CA GLN A 90 -17.22 -4.64 2.48
C GLN A 90 -16.47 -5.75 1.76
N PRO A 91 -16.46 -7.00 2.27
CA PRO A 91 -15.77 -8.11 1.63
C PRO A 91 -16.51 -8.54 0.35
N HIS A 92 -15.80 -8.57 -0.77
CA HIS A 92 -16.25 -9.10 -2.04
C HIS A 92 -15.47 -10.37 -2.36
N ARG A 93 -16.16 -11.47 -2.68
CA ARG A 93 -15.51 -12.74 -2.99
C ARG A 93 -15.21 -12.87 -4.48
N LEU A 94 -13.99 -13.26 -4.81
CA LEU A 94 -13.64 -13.61 -6.17
C LEU A 94 -14.39 -14.88 -6.60
N ARG A 95 -14.93 -14.87 -7.80
CA ARG A 95 -15.53 -16.01 -8.47
C ARG A 95 -14.87 -16.20 -9.83
N VAL A 96 -14.08 -17.23 -9.96
CA VAL A 96 -13.53 -17.64 -11.26
C VAL A 96 -14.59 -18.43 -12.01
N VAL A 97 -14.95 -17.96 -13.21
CA VAL A 97 -16.02 -18.52 -14.03
C VAL A 97 -15.49 -19.02 -15.38
N PRO A 98 -16.13 -20.05 -15.99
CA PRO A 98 -15.77 -20.51 -17.33
C PRO A 98 -15.82 -19.36 -18.36
N ASP A 99 -14.98 -19.42 -19.38
CA ASP A 99 -14.88 -18.37 -20.42
C ASP A 99 -16.17 -18.24 -21.26
N THR A 100 -17.01 -19.25 -21.28
CA THR A 100 -18.32 -19.26 -21.95
C THR A 100 -19.38 -18.49 -21.19
N GLN A 101 -19.17 -18.21 -19.90
CA GLN A 101 -20.12 -17.48 -19.07
C GLN A 101 -20.03 -15.99 -19.34
N GLN A 102 -21.18 -15.36 -19.56
CA GLN A 102 -21.27 -13.91 -19.65
C GLN A 102 -20.99 -13.30 -18.25
N ILE A 103 -20.00 -12.43 -18.17
CA ILE A 103 -19.68 -11.69 -16.94
C ILE A 103 -20.48 -10.40 -16.99
N GLU A 104 -21.37 -10.21 -16.01
CA GLU A 104 -22.01 -8.92 -15.82
C GLU A 104 -20.95 -7.88 -15.38
N PRO A 105 -21.03 -6.64 -15.85
CA PRO A 105 -20.18 -5.57 -15.35
C PRO A 105 -20.30 -5.47 -13.84
N ALA A 106 -19.19 -5.40 -13.15
CA ALA A 106 -19.11 -5.38 -11.68
C ALA A 106 -19.88 -4.25 -10.97
N LEU A 107 -20.52 -3.37 -11.73
CA LEU A 107 -21.24 -2.17 -11.31
C LEU A 107 -22.57 -2.43 -10.59
N HIS A 108 -23.13 -3.65 -10.68
CA HIS A 108 -24.39 -3.99 -10.00
C HIS A 108 -24.27 -4.30 -8.51
N HIS A 109 -23.05 -4.17 -7.93
CA HIS A 109 -22.76 -4.64 -6.56
C HIS A 109 -22.89 -3.55 -5.49
N LEU A 110 -23.37 -2.36 -5.81
CA LEU A 110 -23.65 -1.30 -4.83
C LEU A 110 -25.05 -1.40 -4.23
N ASP A 111 -25.85 -2.37 -4.64
CA ASP A 111 -27.18 -2.60 -4.05
C ASP A 111 -27.08 -3.34 -2.71
N PRO A 112 -27.63 -2.78 -1.63
CA PRO A 112 -27.67 -3.43 -0.32
C PRO A 112 -28.45 -4.75 -0.41
N GLY A 113 -27.77 -5.86 -0.21
CA GLY A 113 -28.39 -7.20 -0.19
C GLY A 113 -27.95 -8.17 -1.29
N THR A 114 -27.24 -7.70 -2.31
CA THR A 114 -26.64 -8.58 -3.30
C THR A 114 -25.33 -9.16 -2.76
N ARG A 115 -25.10 -10.48 -2.94
CA ARG A 115 -23.82 -11.08 -2.56
C ARG A 115 -22.70 -10.44 -3.36
N CYS A 116 -21.83 -9.70 -2.66
CA CYS A 116 -20.71 -8.98 -3.26
C CYS A 116 -19.71 -9.97 -3.86
N CYS A 117 -19.75 -10.15 -5.17
CA CYS A 117 -18.84 -11.04 -5.90
C CYS A 117 -18.12 -10.29 -7.01
N ILE A 118 -16.83 -10.54 -7.17
CA ILE A 118 -16.02 -10.11 -8.31
C ILE A 118 -15.88 -11.30 -9.24
N SER A 119 -16.46 -11.25 -10.44
CA SER A 119 -16.36 -12.34 -11.40
C SER A 119 -15.16 -12.15 -12.33
N MET A 120 -14.38 -13.22 -12.52
CA MET A 120 -13.21 -13.24 -13.40
C MET A 120 -13.25 -14.50 -14.29
N ARG A 121 -12.92 -14.36 -15.58
CA ARG A 121 -12.83 -15.50 -16.50
C ARG A 121 -11.62 -16.36 -16.17
N HIS A 122 -11.76 -17.68 -16.35
CA HIS A 122 -10.69 -18.64 -16.11
C HIS A 122 -9.42 -18.32 -16.91
N SER A 123 -9.54 -18.04 -18.20
CA SER A 123 -8.41 -17.64 -19.06
C SER A 123 -7.69 -16.34 -18.61
N THR A 124 -8.37 -15.50 -17.84
CA THR A 124 -7.76 -14.32 -17.22
C THR A 124 -7.06 -14.70 -15.92
N ALA A 125 -7.69 -15.57 -15.11
CA ALA A 125 -7.15 -16.04 -13.83
C ALA A 125 -5.85 -16.84 -14.00
N GLU A 126 -5.72 -17.63 -15.06
CA GLU A 126 -4.48 -18.37 -15.39
C GLU A 126 -3.26 -17.47 -15.61
N LYS A 127 -3.46 -16.18 -15.87
CA LYS A 127 -2.39 -15.23 -16.17
C LYS A 127 -2.34 -14.14 -15.09
N LEU A 128 -1.54 -14.36 -14.02
CA LEU A 128 -1.46 -13.46 -12.86
C LEU A 128 -1.37 -11.97 -13.22
N HIS A 129 -0.58 -11.61 -14.25
CA HIS A 129 -0.44 -10.22 -14.67
C HIS A 129 -1.75 -9.65 -15.26
N LYS A 130 -2.54 -10.46 -15.99
CA LYS A 130 -3.85 -10.05 -16.53
C LYS A 130 -4.89 -9.97 -15.43
N ALA A 131 -4.91 -10.95 -14.53
CA ALA A 131 -5.79 -10.97 -13.37
C ALA A 131 -5.53 -9.75 -12.47
N ARG A 132 -4.26 -9.47 -12.17
CA ARG A 132 -3.83 -8.28 -11.43
C ARG A 132 -4.35 -7.00 -12.09
N GLN A 133 -4.11 -6.84 -13.41
CA GLN A 133 -4.54 -5.64 -14.12
C GLN A 133 -6.08 -5.53 -14.17
N GLY A 134 -6.78 -6.65 -14.32
CA GLY A 134 -8.24 -6.70 -14.26
C GLY A 134 -8.78 -6.21 -12.93
N LEU A 135 -8.24 -6.69 -11.81
CA LEU A 135 -8.62 -6.27 -10.46
C LEU A 135 -8.29 -4.80 -10.20
N ILE A 136 -7.12 -4.32 -10.62
CA ILE A 136 -6.75 -2.90 -10.51
C ILE A 136 -7.73 -2.01 -11.28
N ASN A 137 -8.08 -2.40 -12.50
CA ASN A 137 -9.05 -1.66 -13.31
C ASN A 137 -10.44 -1.70 -12.70
N PHE A 138 -10.86 -2.85 -12.15
CA PHE A 138 -12.10 -2.99 -11.41
C PHE A 138 -12.17 -2.00 -10.24
N TYR A 139 -11.16 -1.95 -9.37
CA TYR A 139 -11.12 -1.03 -8.25
C TYR A 139 -11.16 0.43 -8.69
N ALA A 140 -10.40 0.79 -9.73
CA ALA A 140 -10.40 2.15 -10.26
C ALA A 140 -11.77 2.55 -10.82
N ALA A 141 -12.42 1.64 -11.56
CA ALA A 141 -13.76 1.88 -12.14
C ALA A 141 -14.82 2.01 -11.03
N THR A 142 -14.81 1.10 -10.05
CA THR A 142 -15.71 1.15 -8.89
C THR A 142 -15.55 2.45 -8.11
N GLY A 143 -14.31 2.91 -7.92
CA GLY A 143 -14.05 4.20 -7.30
C GLY A 143 -14.61 5.38 -8.09
N GLN A 144 -14.51 5.37 -9.41
CA GLN A 144 -15.10 6.40 -10.25
C GLN A 144 -16.64 6.43 -10.16
N GLU A 145 -17.28 5.27 -10.13
CA GLU A 145 -18.74 5.19 -9.95
C GLU A 145 -19.18 5.67 -8.57
N TRP A 146 -18.45 5.27 -7.52
CA TRP A 146 -18.70 5.76 -6.16
C TRP A 146 -18.60 7.30 -6.08
N LEU A 147 -17.61 7.91 -6.73
CA LEU A 147 -17.49 9.38 -6.79
C LEU A 147 -18.71 10.04 -7.40
N LYS A 148 -19.32 9.47 -8.45
CA LYS A 148 -20.54 10.03 -9.05
C LYS A 148 -21.70 10.10 -8.06
N ILE A 149 -21.83 9.07 -7.22
CA ILE A 149 -22.88 9.00 -6.17
C ILE A 149 -22.61 10.05 -5.10
N ILE A 150 -21.35 10.18 -4.67
CA ILE A 150 -20.94 11.14 -3.62
C ILE A 150 -20.99 12.59 -4.12
N ASP A 151 -20.56 12.88 -5.34
CA ASP A 151 -20.65 14.22 -5.89
C ASP A 151 -22.10 14.74 -5.87
N LEU A 152 -23.09 13.86 -6.11
CA LEU A 152 -24.49 14.18 -5.93
C LEU A 152 -24.88 14.50 -4.48
N GLN A 153 -24.29 13.80 -3.51
CA GLN A 153 -24.54 14.02 -2.08
C GLN A 153 -23.77 15.22 -1.51
N ILE A 154 -22.53 15.42 -1.96
CA ILE A 154 -21.69 16.55 -1.54
C ILE A 154 -22.20 17.84 -2.16
N ALA A 155 -22.59 17.83 -3.43
CA ALA A 155 -23.23 18.98 -4.08
C ALA A 155 -24.53 19.41 -3.38
N ALA A 156 -25.25 18.45 -2.78
CA ALA A 156 -26.43 18.73 -1.97
C ALA A 156 -26.11 19.32 -0.58
N ARG A 157 -24.92 19.07 -0.03
CA ARG A 157 -24.50 19.49 1.32
C ARG A 157 -23.50 20.64 1.38
N SER A 158 -22.74 20.88 0.31
CA SER A 158 -21.62 21.84 0.31
C SER A 158 -21.71 22.79 -0.88
N ARG A 159 -21.93 24.06 -0.58
CA ARG A 159 -21.99 25.14 -1.60
C ARG A 159 -20.64 25.49 -2.23
N ASN A 160 -19.53 24.75 -1.99
CA ASN A 160 -18.23 25.33 -2.35
C ASN A 160 -17.04 24.39 -2.61
N THR A 161 -17.21 23.16 -3.10
CA THR A 161 -16.04 22.35 -3.46
C THR A 161 -16.14 21.76 -4.86
N GLY A 162 -15.93 22.60 -5.87
CA GLY A 162 -15.74 22.16 -7.26
C GLY A 162 -14.35 21.55 -7.51
N ILE A 163 -13.73 20.88 -6.51
CA ILE A 163 -12.45 20.21 -6.67
C ILE A 163 -12.73 18.85 -7.33
N PRO A 164 -12.26 18.62 -8.57
CA PRO A 164 -12.44 17.33 -9.22
C PRO A 164 -11.65 16.26 -8.47
N VAL A 165 -12.30 15.12 -8.20
CA VAL A 165 -11.69 13.94 -7.59
C VAL A 165 -11.68 12.81 -8.60
N SER A 166 -10.59 12.04 -8.65
CA SER A 166 -10.45 10.92 -9.57
C SER A 166 -9.65 9.77 -8.95
N PHE A 167 -9.92 8.54 -9.36
CA PHE A 167 -9.07 7.38 -9.06
C PHE A 167 -8.07 7.14 -10.19
N SER A 168 -6.85 6.70 -9.82
CA SER A 168 -5.77 6.49 -10.77
C SER A 168 -5.05 5.17 -10.53
N THR A 169 -4.81 4.45 -11.62
CA THR A 169 -3.93 3.25 -11.65
C THR A 169 -2.45 3.61 -11.80
N ARG A 170 -2.12 4.88 -11.99
CA ARG A 170 -0.74 5.36 -12.24
C ARG A 170 0.00 5.84 -10.99
N LEU A 171 -0.71 6.14 -9.89
CA LEU A 171 -0.05 6.45 -8.63
C LEU A 171 0.66 5.20 -8.10
N ARG A 172 1.93 5.32 -7.71
CA ARG A 172 2.74 4.18 -7.23
C ARG A 172 3.04 4.24 -5.75
N THR A 173 3.47 5.40 -5.26
CA THR A 173 4.01 5.57 -3.90
C THR A 173 3.06 6.28 -2.95
N THR A 174 2.22 7.18 -3.47
CA THR A 174 1.27 7.95 -2.65
C THR A 174 -0.14 7.40 -2.78
N ARG A 175 -0.91 7.39 -1.69
CA ARG A 175 -2.31 6.94 -1.68
C ARG A 175 -3.29 8.01 -2.16
N ALA A 176 -2.92 9.27 -2.00
CA ALA A 176 -3.66 10.41 -2.51
C ALA A 176 -2.70 11.54 -2.89
N ARG A 177 -3.07 12.36 -3.86
CA ARG A 177 -2.29 13.52 -4.31
C ARG A 177 -3.23 14.65 -4.69
N HIS A 178 -3.07 15.79 -4.06
CA HIS A 178 -3.74 17.03 -4.46
C HIS A 178 -2.85 17.83 -5.42
N HIS A 179 -3.47 18.33 -6.47
CA HIS A 179 -2.85 19.27 -7.40
C HIS A 179 -3.74 20.51 -7.53
N PRO A 180 -3.22 21.74 -7.36
CA PRO A 180 -4.04 22.96 -7.33
C PRO A 180 -4.96 23.14 -8.54
N THR A 181 -4.51 22.74 -9.74
CA THR A 181 -5.27 22.92 -10.98
C THR A 181 -5.99 21.66 -11.49
N ARG A 182 -5.56 20.46 -11.05
CA ARG A 182 -6.11 19.16 -11.53
C ARG A 182 -7.01 18.48 -10.52
N GLY A 183 -7.08 19.01 -9.30
CA GLY A 183 -7.86 18.43 -8.23
C GLY A 183 -7.17 17.31 -7.48
N LEU A 184 -7.96 16.44 -6.86
CA LEU A 184 -7.51 15.33 -6.04
C LEU A 184 -7.45 14.04 -6.85
N THR A 185 -6.32 13.35 -6.80
CA THR A 185 -6.16 12.02 -7.39
C THR A 185 -5.94 11.00 -6.29
N LEU A 186 -6.79 9.99 -6.21
CA LEU A 186 -6.72 8.87 -5.29
C LEU A 186 -6.08 7.66 -5.96
N HIS A 187 -5.31 6.89 -5.20
CA HIS A 187 -4.79 5.61 -5.66
C HIS A 187 -5.95 4.60 -5.76
N TRP A 188 -5.97 3.78 -6.80
CA TRP A 188 -7.03 2.78 -7.03
C TRP A 188 -7.31 1.89 -5.80
N ALA A 189 -6.27 1.55 -5.02
CA ALA A 189 -6.41 0.68 -3.86
C ALA A 189 -7.17 1.34 -2.70
N THR A 190 -7.32 2.66 -2.67
CA THR A 190 -7.98 3.34 -1.54
C THR A 190 -9.48 3.10 -1.48
N ILE A 191 -10.10 2.62 -2.57
CA ILE A 191 -11.50 2.18 -2.56
C ILE A 191 -11.76 0.94 -1.68
N GLN A 192 -10.70 0.26 -1.23
CA GLN A 192 -10.79 -0.84 -0.26
C GLN A 192 -11.09 -0.34 1.15
N LEU A 193 -10.81 0.94 1.46
CA LEU A 193 -11.17 1.56 2.73
C LEU A 193 -12.69 1.57 2.90
N ASP A 194 -13.14 1.55 4.14
CA ASP A 194 -14.52 1.91 4.40
C ASP A 194 -14.80 3.37 4.03
N GLU A 195 -16.07 3.71 3.88
CA GLU A 195 -16.49 5.01 3.38
C GLU A 195 -16.03 6.16 4.29
N LEU A 196 -16.04 5.97 5.61
CA LEU A 196 -15.61 6.99 6.57
C LEU A 196 -14.11 7.28 6.44
N LEU A 197 -13.28 6.22 6.35
CA LEU A 197 -11.83 6.36 6.18
C LEU A 197 -11.47 6.93 4.81
N LEU A 198 -12.24 6.62 3.77
CA LEU A 198 -12.03 7.17 2.45
C LEU A 198 -12.35 8.67 2.42
N HIS A 199 -13.42 9.10 3.07
CA HIS A 199 -13.74 10.52 3.29
C HIS A 199 -12.63 11.22 4.09
N GLU A 200 -12.16 10.60 5.17
CA GLU A 200 -11.07 11.13 5.98
C GLU A 200 -9.79 11.33 5.16
N LEU A 201 -9.44 10.35 4.31
CA LEU A 201 -8.29 10.48 3.39
C LEU A 201 -8.45 11.68 2.45
N ILE A 202 -9.65 11.91 1.91
CA ILE A 202 -9.95 13.06 1.06
C ILE A 202 -9.78 14.37 1.84
N HIS A 203 -10.39 14.48 3.02
CA HIS A 203 -10.30 15.66 3.88
C HIS A 203 -8.86 15.97 4.29
N ARG A 204 -8.12 14.96 4.73
CA ARG A 204 -6.71 15.09 5.11
C ARG A 204 -5.85 15.58 3.94
N THR A 205 -6.06 15.03 2.73
CA THR A 205 -5.29 15.41 1.55
C THR A 205 -5.60 16.83 1.07
N LEU A 206 -6.80 17.30 1.29
CA LEU A 206 -7.25 18.67 0.99
C LEU A 206 -6.96 19.67 2.12
N ASN A 207 -6.32 19.25 3.21
CA ASN A 207 -6.11 20.03 4.43
C ASN A 207 -7.41 20.61 5.05
N LEU A 208 -8.50 19.88 4.91
CA LEU A 208 -9.76 20.18 5.58
C LEU A 208 -9.71 19.64 7.03
N HIS A 209 -10.60 20.16 7.90
CA HIS A 209 -10.65 19.68 9.28
C HIS A 209 -10.96 18.17 9.31
N THR A 210 -10.10 17.41 10.02
CA THR A 210 -10.22 15.98 10.21
C THR A 210 -11.25 15.64 11.29
N ILE A 211 -12.08 14.66 11.05
CA ILE A 211 -13.18 14.23 11.94
C ILE A 211 -12.81 12.92 12.66
N ALA A 212 -11.90 12.11 12.09
CA ALA A 212 -11.56 10.78 12.58
C ALA A 212 -10.14 10.70 13.17
N ASP A 213 -9.90 9.60 13.89
CA ASP A 213 -8.59 9.27 14.44
C ASP A 213 -7.60 8.98 13.29
N SER A 214 -6.60 9.83 13.13
CA SER A 214 -5.58 9.70 12.10
C SER A 214 -4.83 8.35 12.18
N HIS A 215 -4.77 7.73 13.34
CA HIS A 215 -4.15 6.42 13.59
C HIS A 215 -4.89 5.29 12.88
N GLN A 216 -6.21 5.30 12.89
CA GLN A 216 -7.04 4.29 12.22
C GLN A 216 -6.87 4.35 10.69
N LEU A 217 -6.89 5.55 10.13
CA LEU A 217 -6.63 5.75 8.70
C LEU A 217 -5.23 5.26 8.29
N ASP A 218 -4.19 5.63 9.05
CA ASP A 218 -2.82 5.23 8.74
C ASP A 218 -2.65 3.70 8.82
N HIS A 219 -3.29 3.04 9.79
CA HIS A 219 -3.31 1.58 9.89
C HIS A 219 -4.02 0.95 8.69
N ALA A 220 -5.20 1.43 8.32
CA ALA A 220 -5.96 0.91 7.19
C ALA A 220 -5.21 1.10 5.86
N LEU A 221 -4.54 2.25 5.65
CA LEU A 221 -3.73 2.51 4.45
C LEU A 221 -2.55 1.55 4.29
N ARG A 222 -1.99 1.03 5.39
CA ARG A 222 -0.92 0.03 5.38
C ARG A 222 -1.41 -1.37 5.02
N SER A 223 -2.66 -1.67 5.31
CA SER A 223 -3.27 -2.98 5.09
C SER A 223 -3.91 -3.15 3.71
N LEU A 224 -3.85 -2.12 2.85
CA LEU A 224 -4.41 -2.20 1.50
C LEU A 224 -3.67 -3.23 0.65
N TRP A 225 -4.41 -4.08 -0.06
CA TRP A 225 -3.84 -4.89 -1.14
C TRP A 225 -3.37 -3.98 -2.29
N LEU A 226 -2.12 -4.16 -2.73
CA LEU A 226 -1.48 -3.32 -3.75
C LEU A 226 -1.19 -4.05 -5.06
N GLY A 227 -1.82 -5.19 -5.27
CA GLY A 227 -1.73 -5.93 -6.51
C GLY A 227 -0.81 -7.15 -6.45
N ASP A 228 -0.32 -7.55 -5.28
CA ASP A 228 0.49 -8.77 -5.15
C ASP A 228 -0.43 -9.98 -5.11
N LEU A 229 -0.25 -10.87 -6.10
CA LEU A 229 -1.04 -12.08 -6.30
C LEU A 229 -0.13 -13.30 -6.36
N THR A 230 -0.64 -14.43 -5.86
CA THR A 230 -0.09 -15.76 -6.05
C THR A 230 -1.16 -16.73 -6.58
N THR A 231 -0.74 -17.83 -7.15
CA THR A 231 -1.63 -18.95 -7.49
C THR A 231 -1.81 -19.86 -6.28
N ALA A 232 -2.96 -20.51 -6.17
CA ALA A 232 -3.10 -21.66 -5.28
C ALA A 232 -2.11 -22.75 -5.73
N GLU A 233 -1.39 -23.37 -4.78
CA GLU A 233 -0.51 -24.53 -5.03
C GLU A 233 -1.34 -25.77 -5.30
#